data_35b9f39ee8d02d2e2ca66618a12dc9bc
#
_entry.id   35b9f39ee8d02d2e2ca66618a12dc9bc
#
_cell.length_a   1.000
_cell.length_b   1.000
_cell.length_c   1.000
_cell.angle_alpha   90.00
_cell.angle_beta   90.00
_cell.angle_gamma   90.00
#
_symmetry.space_group_name_H-M   'P 1'
#
loop_
_entity.id
_entity.type
_entity.pdbx_description
1 polymer ?
#
loop_
_entity_poly.entity_id
_entity_poly.type
_entity_poly.pdbx_seq_one_letter_code
_entity_poly.pdbx_strand_id
1 'polypeptide(L)'
;MLDILFSHSYYYPLDKKQWENKTPYPPLGTIYAASLMRKNDFSVSLFDTNLRNNPFDIEKEIQEKKPSFLVIYDDGFNYLTKMCLTNMREAAFEMIAIGKKYNCTVIV
;
A
#
# COMPACT_ATOMS: atom_id res chain seq x y z
N MET A 1 6.99 4.92 17.95
CA MET A 1 7.05 3.65 17.20
C MET A 1 5.65 3.22 16.80
N LEU A 2 5.47 2.84 15.57
CA LEU A 2 4.17 2.43 15.02
C LEU A 2 4.06 0.90 15.03
N ASP A 3 2.89 0.38 15.38
CA ASP A 3 2.68 -1.06 15.33
C ASP A 3 2.53 -1.55 13.89
N ILE A 4 1.59 -0.96 13.13
CA ILE A 4 1.26 -1.44 11.79
C ILE A 4 1.17 -0.27 10.83
N LEU A 5 1.90 -0.36 9.72
CA LEU A 5 1.72 0.51 8.57
C LEU A 5 0.97 -0.27 7.49
N PHE A 6 -0.24 0.17 7.18
CA PHE A 6 -1.04 -0.42 6.11
C PHE A 6 -0.80 0.30 4.80
N SER A 7 -0.72 -0.46 3.73
CA SER A 7 -0.63 0.07 2.38
C SER A 7 -1.33 -0.86 1.41
N HIS A 8 -1.31 -0.50 0.15
CA HIS A 8 -1.82 -1.30 -0.94
C HIS A 8 -0.96 -1.06 -2.17
N SER A 9 -1.09 -1.91 -3.17
CA SER A 9 -0.23 -1.83 -4.36
C SER A 9 -0.86 -1.06 -5.53
N TYR A 10 -2.03 -0.46 -5.33
CA TYR A 10 -2.70 0.29 -6.39
C TYR A 10 -2.17 1.72 -6.46
N TYR A 11 -1.42 2.01 -7.51
CA TYR A 11 -0.92 3.35 -7.82
C TYR A 11 -1.75 3.91 -8.96
N TYR A 12 -2.66 4.83 -8.66
CA TYR A 12 -3.56 5.43 -9.64
C TYR A 12 -2.83 5.94 -10.89
N PRO A 13 -1.72 6.69 -10.77
CA PRO A 13 -1.01 7.16 -11.95
C PRO A 13 -0.40 6.06 -12.81
N LEU A 14 -0.22 4.85 -12.28
CA LEU A 14 0.28 3.70 -13.02
C LEU A 14 -0.83 2.90 -13.70
N ASP A 15 -2.08 3.20 -13.41
CA ASP A 15 -3.24 2.61 -14.08
C ASP A 15 -3.66 3.54 -15.19
N LYS A 16 -3.13 3.30 -16.39
CA LYS A 16 -3.31 4.19 -17.52
C LYS A 16 -4.78 4.46 -17.83
N LYS A 17 -5.61 3.42 -17.80
CA LYS A 17 -7.04 3.55 -18.13
C LYS A 17 -7.76 4.44 -17.11
N GLN A 18 -7.53 4.21 -15.82
CA GLN A 18 -8.19 4.97 -14.78
C GLN A 18 -7.64 6.40 -14.70
N TRP A 19 -6.35 6.56 -14.96
CA TRP A 19 -5.74 7.88 -15.02
C TRP A 19 -6.37 8.74 -16.13
N GLU A 20 -6.57 8.15 -17.30
CA GLU A 20 -7.21 8.83 -18.44
C GLU A 20 -8.67 9.18 -18.12
N ASN A 21 -9.38 8.30 -17.43
CA ASN A 21 -10.77 8.50 -17.04
C ASN A 21 -10.93 9.31 -15.76
N LYS A 22 -9.84 9.59 -15.05
CA LYS A 22 -9.82 10.32 -13.78
C LYS A 22 -10.73 9.70 -12.72
N THR A 23 -10.69 8.36 -12.62
CA THR A 23 -11.51 7.60 -11.66
C THR A 23 -10.63 6.75 -10.75
N PRO A 24 -10.01 7.34 -9.69
CA PRO A 24 -9.23 6.57 -8.75
C PRO A 24 -10.11 5.63 -7.93
N TYR A 25 -9.53 4.50 -7.53
CA TYR A 25 -10.20 3.55 -6.65
C TYR A 25 -9.75 3.78 -5.21
N PRO A 26 -10.66 4.07 -4.28
CA PRO A 26 -10.29 4.15 -2.87
C PRO A 26 -9.94 2.75 -2.34
N PRO A 27 -8.93 2.63 -1.45
CA PRO A 27 -8.53 1.33 -0.91
C PRO A 27 -9.44 0.93 0.25
N LEU A 28 -10.69 0.62 -0.04
CA LEU A 28 -11.71 0.36 0.99
C LEU A 28 -11.37 -0.83 1.88
N GLY A 29 -10.87 -1.93 1.30
CA GLY A 29 -10.48 -3.09 2.08
C GLY A 29 -9.32 -2.78 3.02
N THR A 30 -8.35 -2.03 2.54
CA THR A 30 -7.20 -1.62 3.33
C THR A 30 -7.63 -0.72 4.49
N ILE A 31 -8.49 0.25 4.22
CA ILE A 31 -9.02 1.16 5.24
C ILE A 31 -9.80 0.39 6.29
N TYR A 32 -10.62 -0.56 5.87
CA TYR A 32 -11.40 -1.39 6.79
C TYR A 32 -10.49 -2.21 7.71
N ALA A 33 -9.46 -2.85 7.13
CA ALA A 33 -8.50 -3.63 7.91
C ALA A 33 -7.76 -2.76 8.92
N ALA A 34 -7.33 -1.58 8.50
CA ALA A 34 -6.64 -0.64 9.38
C ALA A 34 -7.54 -0.20 10.53
N SER A 35 -8.81 0.10 10.24
CA SER A 35 -9.78 0.49 11.26
C SER A 35 -10.01 -0.62 12.28
N LEU A 36 -10.08 -1.86 11.82
CA LEU A 36 -10.28 -3.02 12.69
C LEU A 36 -9.10 -3.19 13.65
N MET A 37 -7.88 -3.03 13.16
CA MET A 37 -6.70 -3.13 14.00
C MET A 37 -6.63 -1.99 15.02
N ARG A 38 -6.98 -0.78 14.60
CA ARG A 38 -7.03 0.37 15.51
C ARG A 38 -8.03 0.12 16.64
N LYS A 39 -9.18 -0.46 16.33
CA LYS A 39 -10.21 -0.80 17.30
C LYS A 39 -9.71 -1.82 18.32
N ASN A 40 -8.73 -2.63 17.94
CA ASN A 40 -8.12 -3.64 18.82
C ASN A 40 -6.82 -3.14 19.48
N ASP A 41 -6.68 -1.83 19.63
CA ASP A 41 -5.61 -1.17 20.39
C ASP A 41 -4.23 -1.21 19.74
N PHE A 42 -4.14 -1.48 18.44
CA PHE A 42 -2.89 -1.32 17.71
C PHE A 42 -2.73 0.10 17.22
N SER A 43 -1.53 0.64 17.24
CA SER A 43 -1.24 1.91 16.58
C SER A 43 -1.08 1.66 15.09
N VAL A 44 -1.86 2.41 14.28
CA VAL A 44 -2.01 2.14 12.87
C VAL A 44 -1.86 3.41 12.05
N SER A 45 -1.22 3.31 10.90
CA SER A 45 -1.15 4.37 9.91
C SER A 45 -1.42 3.79 8.52
N LEU A 46 -1.85 4.64 7.61
CA LEU A 46 -2.14 4.26 6.23
C LEU A 46 -1.22 5.02 5.29
N PHE A 47 -0.54 4.30 4.40
CA PHE A 47 0.18 4.89 3.28
C PHE A 47 -0.65 4.68 2.03
N ASP A 48 -1.41 5.71 1.65
CA ASP A 48 -2.30 5.65 0.48
C ASP A 48 -1.50 5.92 -0.80
N THR A 49 -1.45 4.92 -1.67
CA THR A 49 -0.68 5.00 -2.91
C THR A 49 -1.46 5.58 -4.09
N ASN A 50 -2.73 5.91 -3.92
CA ASN A 50 -3.58 6.37 -5.03
C ASN A 50 -3.00 7.55 -5.79
N LEU A 51 -2.45 8.53 -5.09
CA LEU A 51 -1.92 9.75 -5.71
C LEU A 51 -0.39 9.74 -5.82
N ARG A 52 0.24 8.61 -5.56
CA ARG A 52 1.68 8.47 -5.66
C ARG A 52 2.04 7.68 -6.92
N ASN A 53 3.17 7.98 -7.51
CA ASN A 53 3.60 7.32 -8.74
C ASN A 53 4.89 6.51 -8.58
N ASN A 54 5.40 6.41 -7.36
CA ASN A 54 6.67 5.74 -7.10
C ASN A 54 6.59 4.91 -5.83
N PRO A 55 6.76 3.57 -5.91
CA PRO A 55 6.70 2.71 -4.73
C PRO A 55 7.81 3.00 -3.72
N PHE A 56 8.90 3.64 -4.12
CA PHE A 56 9.97 4.01 -3.20
C PHE A 56 9.58 5.12 -2.22
N ASP A 57 8.47 5.81 -2.46
CA ASP A 57 7.98 6.84 -1.55
C ASP A 57 7.65 6.28 -0.16
N ILE A 58 7.37 4.99 -0.05
CA ILE A 58 7.08 4.35 1.23
C ILE A 58 8.29 4.32 2.16
N GLU A 59 9.50 4.42 1.59
CA GLU A 59 10.73 4.36 2.39
C GLU A 59 10.77 5.45 3.45
N LYS A 60 10.38 6.67 3.07
CA LYS A 60 10.35 7.80 3.99
C LYS A 60 9.36 7.56 5.13
N GLU A 61 8.20 7.02 4.83
CA GLU A 61 7.20 6.69 5.84
C GLU A 61 7.73 5.66 6.84
N ILE A 62 8.41 4.63 6.33
CA ILE A 62 8.99 3.60 7.18
C ILE A 62 10.10 4.15 8.06
N GLN A 63 10.95 5.01 7.49
CA GLN A 63 12.03 5.64 8.26
C GLN A 63 11.50 6.51 9.39
N GLU A 64 10.44 7.28 9.14
CA GLU A 64 9.87 8.21 10.11
C GLU A 64 9.06 7.49 11.19
N LYS A 65 8.25 6.52 10.79
CA LYS A 65 7.27 5.88 11.68
C LYS A 65 7.77 4.60 12.33
N LYS A 66 8.78 3.97 11.76
CA LYS A 66 9.40 2.74 12.26
C LYS A 66 8.37 1.66 12.64
N PRO A 67 7.53 1.21 11.68
CA PRO A 67 6.50 0.21 11.97
C PRO A 67 7.12 -1.15 12.27
N SER A 68 6.49 -1.91 13.15
CA SER A 68 6.87 -3.30 13.39
C SER A 68 6.37 -4.19 12.26
N PHE A 69 5.19 -3.88 11.71
CA PHE A 69 4.58 -4.64 10.62
C PHE A 69 4.28 -3.71 9.44
N LEU A 70 4.59 -4.17 8.25
CA LEU A 70 4.12 -3.55 7.01
C LEU A 70 3.12 -4.52 6.38
N VAL A 71 1.86 -4.09 6.24
CA VAL A 71 0.80 -4.90 5.65
C VAL A 71 0.42 -4.29 4.31
N ILE A 72 0.53 -5.08 3.24
CA ILE A 72 0.11 -4.69 1.90
C ILE A 72 -1.17 -5.46 1.60
N TYR A 73 -2.29 -4.75 1.67
CA TYR A 73 -3.62 -5.33 1.45
C TYR A 73 -4.09 -4.99 0.05
N ASP A 74 -4.19 -5.99 -0.80
CA ASP A 74 -4.60 -5.80 -2.19
C ASP A 74 -6.06 -6.18 -2.38
N ASP A 75 -6.84 -5.22 -2.88
CA ASP A 75 -8.22 -5.46 -3.27
C ASP A 75 -8.23 -6.03 -4.69
N GLY A 76 -8.80 -7.22 -4.86
CA GLY A 76 -8.76 -7.94 -6.13
C GLY A 76 -9.42 -7.21 -7.30
N PHE A 77 -10.36 -6.31 -7.04
CA PHE A 77 -11.03 -5.58 -8.11
C PHE A 77 -10.16 -4.49 -8.77
N ASN A 78 -8.97 -4.24 -8.23
CA ASN A 78 -8.05 -3.28 -8.82
C ASN A 78 -7.41 -3.78 -10.11
N TYR A 79 -7.52 -5.06 -10.41
CA TYR A 79 -6.83 -5.67 -11.55
C TYR A 79 -7.74 -5.75 -12.76
N LEU A 80 -8.00 -4.59 -13.37
CA LEU A 80 -8.90 -4.50 -14.52
C LEU A 80 -8.24 -4.85 -15.84
N THR A 81 -6.91 -4.74 -15.92
CA THR A 81 -6.16 -5.07 -17.12
C THR A 81 -4.90 -5.84 -16.76
N LYS A 82 -4.36 -6.58 -17.72
CA LYS A 82 -3.12 -7.33 -17.53
C LYS A 82 -1.94 -6.39 -17.22
N MET A 83 -1.89 -5.25 -17.88
CA MET A 83 -0.82 -4.26 -17.65
C MET A 83 -0.93 -3.68 -16.25
N CYS A 84 -2.13 -3.35 -15.80
CA CYS A 84 -2.37 -2.85 -14.45
C CYS A 84 -1.89 -3.87 -13.42
N LEU A 85 -2.23 -5.14 -13.60
CA LEU A 85 -1.80 -6.21 -12.70
C LEU A 85 -0.28 -6.30 -12.61
N THR A 86 0.42 -6.21 -13.75
CA THR A 86 1.89 -6.27 -13.78
C THR A 86 2.50 -5.11 -13.02
N ASN A 87 2.02 -3.88 -13.28
CA ASN A 87 2.51 -2.68 -12.62
C ASN A 87 2.29 -2.73 -11.10
N MET A 88 1.12 -3.20 -10.67
CA MET A 88 0.80 -3.28 -9.24
C MET A 88 1.62 -4.36 -8.55
N ARG A 89 1.88 -5.47 -9.24
CA ARG A 89 2.75 -6.52 -8.71
C ARG A 89 4.17 -6.04 -8.49
N GLU A 90 4.72 -5.32 -9.47
CA GLU A 90 6.06 -4.77 -9.36
C GLU A 90 6.15 -3.75 -8.23
N ALA A 91 5.14 -2.89 -8.10
CA ALA A 91 5.08 -1.93 -7.01
C ALA A 91 5.03 -2.64 -5.65
N ALA A 92 4.25 -3.70 -5.53
CA ALA A 92 4.18 -4.49 -4.30
C ALA A 92 5.54 -5.08 -3.95
N PHE A 93 6.24 -5.65 -4.93
CA PHE A 93 7.57 -6.24 -4.70
C PHE A 93 8.57 -5.20 -4.21
N GLU A 94 8.54 -3.99 -4.76
CA GLU A 94 9.42 -2.91 -4.32
C GLU A 94 9.12 -2.50 -2.87
N MET A 95 7.85 -2.39 -2.52
CA MET A 95 7.46 -2.06 -1.15
C MET A 95 7.86 -3.15 -0.16
N ILE A 96 7.74 -4.42 -0.55
CA ILE A 96 8.17 -5.56 0.27
C ILE A 96 9.67 -5.48 0.53
N ALA A 97 10.46 -5.22 -0.51
CA ALA A 97 11.90 -5.13 -0.40
C ALA A 97 12.31 -4.00 0.55
N ILE A 98 11.65 -2.85 0.46
CA ILE A 98 11.92 -1.72 1.35
C ILE A 98 11.56 -2.07 2.79
N GLY A 99 10.42 -2.70 3.02
CA GLY A 99 10.02 -3.12 4.36
C GLY A 99 11.05 -4.05 4.99
N LYS A 100 11.54 -5.01 4.24
CA LYS A 100 12.57 -5.94 4.72
C LYS A 100 13.89 -5.25 5.01
N LYS A 101 14.26 -4.25 4.19
CA LYS A 101 15.48 -3.47 4.41
C LYS A 101 15.48 -2.79 5.78
N TYR A 102 14.32 -2.37 6.27
CA TYR A 102 14.17 -1.70 7.56
C TYR A 102 13.68 -2.63 8.67
N ASN A 103 13.82 -3.93 8.48
CA ASN A 103 13.49 -4.97 9.46
C ASN A 103 12.01 -5.01 9.88
N CYS A 104 11.11 -4.56 9.00
CA CYS A 104 9.68 -4.76 9.22
C CYS A 104 9.29 -6.21 8.93
N THR A 105 8.34 -6.75 9.69
CA THR A 105 7.66 -7.97 9.30
C THR A 105 6.64 -7.60 8.23
N VAL A 106 6.77 -8.18 7.04
CA VAL A 106 5.92 -7.83 5.90
C VAL A 106 4.84 -8.90 5.71
N ILE A 107 3.60 -8.46 5.64
CA ILE A 107 2.43 -9.32 5.41
C ILE A 107 1.74 -8.84 4.14
N VAL A 108 1.49 -9.76 3.23
CA VAL A 108 0.83 -9.45 1.95
C VAL A 108 -0.44 -10.28 1.79
#